data_32dbdf7cf943bdcd3ded0284de783a87
#
_entry.id   32dbdf7cf943bdcd3ded0284de783a87
#
_cell.length_a   1.000
_cell.length_b   1.000
_cell.length_c   1.000
_cell.angle_alpha   90.00
_cell.angle_beta   90.00
_cell.angle_gamma   90.00
#
_symmetry.space_group_name_H-M   'P 1'
#
loop_
_entity.id
_entity.type
_entity.pdbx_description
1 polymer ?
#
loop_
_entity_poly.entity_id
_entity_poly.type
_entity_poly.pdbx_seq_one_letter_code
_entity_poly.pdbx_strand_id
1 'polypeptide(L)'
;INPNSESVIFPNPNAITGIALSIDVIDQFVRENPDKLIIIDEAYADFSKCSCVSLINNYSNILIIQTFSKSRGMAGLRVGFCFGPKPLIDGLRSVKNSFNSYPVDTLATLAAISAINDNSWFENNIDTIIKTRSYFSRELEKIGFRVLPSSANFVLITHPGLEADTLRDHLFKNKILVRHFPQTSVSKWLRITIGKREDCDLLLSFLKQKISGAN
;
A
#
# COMPACT_ATOMS: atom_id res chain seq x y z
N ILE A 1 8.76 5.18 -19.29
CA ILE A 1 8.64 6.58 -18.85
C ILE A 1 8.72 7.45 -20.10
N ASN A 2 7.85 8.45 -20.20
CA ASN A 2 7.99 9.44 -21.25
C ASN A 2 9.30 10.23 -21.04
N PRO A 3 10.25 10.22 -21.99
CA PRO A 3 11.54 10.90 -21.82
C PRO A 3 11.41 12.41 -21.60
N ASN A 4 10.31 13.00 -22.04
CA ASN A 4 10.04 14.43 -21.89
C ASN A 4 9.36 14.81 -20.56
N SER A 5 9.12 13.84 -19.65
CA SER A 5 8.57 14.15 -18.34
C SER A 5 9.62 14.79 -17.44
N GLU A 6 9.28 15.90 -16.79
CA GLU A 6 10.10 16.59 -15.79
C GLU A 6 10.05 15.90 -14.42
N SER A 7 9.04 15.07 -14.20
CA SER A 7 8.85 14.36 -12.94
C SER A 7 8.27 12.96 -13.14
N VAL A 8 8.55 12.09 -12.18
CA VAL A 8 8.03 10.72 -12.12
C VAL A 8 7.45 10.48 -10.73
N ILE A 9 6.22 10.00 -10.65
CA ILE A 9 5.59 9.57 -9.41
C ILE A 9 5.15 8.11 -9.52
N PHE A 10 5.50 7.29 -8.51
CA PHE A 10 5.05 5.91 -8.43
C PHE A 10 4.95 5.42 -6.99
N PRO A 11 4.01 4.48 -6.70
CA PRO A 11 3.90 3.86 -5.38
C PRO A 11 4.90 2.70 -5.21
N ASN A 12 5.55 2.64 -4.06
CA ASN A 12 6.39 1.51 -3.65
C ASN A 12 6.20 1.18 -2.15
N PRO A 13 5.53 0.07 -1.81
CA PRO A 13 4.89 -0.96 -2.66
C PRO A 13 3.75 -0.43 -3.54
N ASN A 14 3.56 -1.07 -4.70
CA ASN A 14 2.50 -0.69 -5.64
C ASN A 14 1.11 -0.85 -5.04
N ALA A 15 0.27 0.18 -5.16
CA ALA A 15 -1.03 0.25 -4.49
C ALA A 15 -2.09 -0.73 -5.02
N ILE A 16 -1.88 -1.33 -6.18
CA ILE A 16 -2.79 -2.33 -6.78
C ILE A 16 -2.26 -3.73 -6.55
N THR A 17 -1.00 -3.97 -6.91
CA THR A 17 -0.40 -5.31 -6.91
C THR A 17 0.19 -5.73 -5.57
N GLY A 18 0.61 -4.76 -4.73
CA GLY A 18 1.37 -5.00 -3.51
C GLY A 18 2.86 -5.27 -3.75
N ILE A 19 3.31 -5.34 -4.99
CA ILE A 19 4.72 -5.61 -5.33
C ILE A 19 5.57 -4.41 -4.95
N ALA A 20 6.71 -4.67 -4.31
CA ALA A 20 7.72 -3.68 -4.00
C ALA A 20 8.97 -3.87 -4.87
N LEU A 21 9.54 -2.77 -5.30
CA LEU A 21 10.90 -2.71 -5.84
C LEU A 21 11.91 -2.65 -4.69
N SER A 22 13.09 -3.22 -4.90
CA SER A 22 14.18 -3.08 -3.92
C SER A 22 14.74 -1.67 -3.91
N ILE A 23 15.38 -1.30 -2.79
CA ILE A 23 16.05 0.01 -2.67
C ILE A 23 17.11 0.17 -3.76
N ASP A 24 17.86 -0.89 -4.08
CA ASP A 24 18.92 -0.83 -5.10
C ASP A 24 18.39 -0.50 -6.50
N VAL A 25 17.23 -1.06 -6.86
CA VAL A 25 16.57 -0.74 -8.15
C VAL A 25 16.12 0.72 -8.16
N ILE A 26 15.60 1.20 -7.04
CA ILE A 26 15.16 2.60 -6.92
C ILE A 26 16.37 3.54 -6.90
N ASP A 27 17.43 3.20 -6.19
CA ASP A 27 18.70 3.98 -6.17
C ASP A 27 19.27 4.12 -7.58
N GLN A 28 19.37 3.01 -8.31
CA GLN A 28 19.81 3.03 -9.70
C GLN A 28 18.92 3.93 -10.56
N PHE A 29 17.58 3.81 -10.41
CA PHE A 29 16.63 4.61 -11.16
C PHE A 29 16.78 6.13 -10.89
N VAL A 30 16.95 6.52 -9.62
CA VAL A 30 17.16 7.94 -9.24
C VAL A 30 18.47 8.45 -9.83
N ARG A 31 19.54 7.68 -9.73
CA ARG A 31 20.87 8.03 -10.26
C ARG A 31 20.89 8.21 -11.77
N GLU A 32 20.12 7.40 -12.50
CA GLU A 32 20.01 7.48 -13.97
C GLU A 32 19.10 8.62 -14.46
N ASN A 33 18.37 9.29 -13.55
CA ASN A 33 17.43 10.37 -13.87
C ASN A 33 17.68 11.63 -13.01
N PRO A 34 18.91 12.22 -13.03
CA PRO A 34 19.26 13.32 -12.12
C PRO A 34 18.46 14.61 -12.38
N ASP A 35 17.99 14.81 -13.60
CA ASP A 35 17.25 16.01 -14.02
C ASP A 35 15.72 15.90 -13.78
N LYS A 36 15.24 14.77 -13.26
CA LYS A 36 13.82 14.53 -13.02
C LYS A 36 13.50 14.56 -11.52
N LEU A 37 12.43 15.23 -11.14
CA LEU A 37 11.88 15.07 -9.79
C LEU A 37 11.25 13.67 -9.66
N ILE A 38 11.72 12.90 -8.68
CA ILE A 38 11.22 11.54 -8.42
C ILE A 38 10.46 11.54 -7.10
N ILE A 39 9.18 11.18 -7.17
CA ILE A 39 8.28 11.12 -6.04
C ILE A 39 7.90 9.66 -5.80
N ILE A 40 8.23 9.13 -4.63
CA ILE A 40 7.91 7.76 -4.25
C ILE A 40 6.81 7.80 -3.19
N ASP A 41 5.65 7.22 -3.54
CA ASP A 41 4.54 7.04 -2.61
C ASP A 41 4.76 5.76 -1.80
N GLU A 42 5.17 5.92 -0.56
CA GLU A 42 5.43 4.86 0.40
C GLU A 42 4.26 4.61 1.35
N ALA A 43 3.02 4.81 0.91
CA ALA A 43 1.85 4.59 1.76
C ALA A 43 1.77 3.17 2.37
N TYR A 44 2.47 2.20 1.80
CA TYR A 44 2.49 0.80 2.25
C TYR A 44 3.87 0.32 2.70
N ALA A 45 4.90 1.17 2.71
CA ALA A 45 6.29 0.77 2.96
C ALA A 45 6.51 0.11 4.33
N ASP A 46 5.77 0.52 5.34
CA ASP A 46 5.85 -0.09 6.69
C ASP A 46 5.61 -1.60 6.68
N PHE A 47 4.73 -2.09 5.80
CA PHE A 47 4.44 -3.54 5.66
C PHE A 47 5.50 -4.31 4.87
N SER A 48 6.43 -3.62 4.22
CA SER A 48 7.62 -4.20 3.57
C SER A 48 8.85 -4.19 4.49
N LYS A 49 8.80 -3.41 5.56
CA LYS A 49 9.94 -3.06 6.44
C LYS A 49 11.12 -2.47 5.65
N CYS A 50 10.82 -1.80 4.54
CA CYS A 50 11.79 -1.22 3.62
C CYS A 50 11.30 0.15 3.18
N SER A 51 12.12 1.19 3.36
CA SER A 51 11.82 2.56 2.97
C SER A 51 13.02 3.19 2.24
N CYS A 52 12.73 3.99 1.24
CA CYS A 52 13.72 4.75 0.46
C CYS A 52 14.13 6.06 1.16
N VAL A 53 13.69 6.33 2.37
CA VAL A 53 14.02 7.57 3.11
C VAL A 53 15.52 7.79 3.22
N SER A 54 16.33 6.73 3.33
CA SER A 54 17.81 6.85 3.37
C SER A 54 18.40 7.49 2.11
N LEU A 55 17.75 7.38 0.95
CA LEU A 55 18.23 7.92 -0.32
C LEU A 55 18.18 9.46 -0.37
N ILE A 56 17.38 10.10 0.46
CA ILE A 56 17.31 11.58 0.50
C ILE A 56 18.65 12.24 0.85
N ASN A 57 19.55 11.51 1.51
CA ASN A 57 20.89 12.01 1.85
C ASN A 57 21.85 12.03 0.64
N ASN A 58 21.54 11.26 -0.40
CA ASN A 58 22.40 11.06 -1.57
C ASN A 58 21.92 11.83 -2.80
N TYR A 59 20.63 12.21 -2.83
CA TYR A 59 19.99 12.79 -4.01
C TYR A 59 19.22 14.06 -3.69
N SER A 60 19.34 15.07 -4.57
CA SER A 60 18.64 16.35 -4.44
C SER A 60 17.26 16.39 -5.12
N ASN A 61 16.88 15.33 -5.85
CA ASN A 61 15.74 15.26 -6.75
C ASN A 61 14.70 14.21 -6.34
N ILE A 62 14.72 13.74 -5.07
CA ILE A 62 13.81 12.71 -4.56
C ILE A 62 12.89 13.25 -3.46
N LEU A 63 11.62 12.87 -3.51
CA LEU A 63 10.64 13.06 -2.43
C LEU A 63 10.02 11.71 -2.05
N ILE A 64 9.92 11.43 -0.75
CA ILE A 64 9.26 10.24 -0.21
C ILE A 64 8.00 10.67 0.53
N ILE A 65 6.85 10.14 0.13
CA ILE A 65 5.55 10.45 0.75
C ILE A 65 5.09 9.26 1.58
N GLN A 66 4.71 9.52 2.82
CA GLN A 66 4.16 8.51 3.73
C GLN A 66 2.86 8.99 4.36
N THR A 67 2.12 8.08 5.01
CA THR A 67 0.79 8.36 5.56
C THR A 67 0.52 7.64 6.87
N PHE A 68 -0.27 8.26 7.72
CA PHE A 68 -0.85 7.61 8.91
C PHE A 68 -2.07 6.74 8.59
N SER A 69 -2.58 6.80 7.34
CA SER A 69 -3.84 6.18 6.94
C SER A 69 -3.82 4.65 6.92
N LYS A 70 -2.64 4.01 6.83
CA LYS A 70 -2.51 2.56 6.63
C LYS A 70 -1.98 1.88 7.90
N SER A 71 -0.69 1.87 8.10
CA SER A 71 -0.01 1.15 9.17
C SER A 71 -0.41 1.62 10.57
N ARG A 72 -0.69 2.91 10.72
CA ARG A 72 -1.10 3.51 11.98
C ARG A 72 -2.62 3.58 12.18
N GLY A 73 -3.43 3.08 11.23
CA GLY A 73 -4.88 2.97 11.37
C GLY A 73 -5.65 4.29 11.38
N MET A 74 -5.06 5.40 10.96
CA MET A 74 -5.61 6.74 11.12
C MET A 74 -6.17 7.35 9.82
N ALA A 75 -6.77 6.55 8.96
CA ALA A 75 -7.27 7.00 7.66
C ALA A 75 -8.25 8.18 7.75
N GLY A 76 -9.08 8.23 8.81
CA GLY A 76 -10.07 9.30 9.05
C GLY A 76 -9.46 10.65 9.38
N LEU A 77 -8.26 10.70 9.95
CA LEU A 77 -7.59 11.95 10.37
C LEU A 77 -6.88 12.69 9.22
N ARG A 78 -6.77 12.09 8.03
CA ARG A 78 -6.21 12.71 6.83
C ARG A 78 -4.79 13.27 6.98
N VAL A 79 -3.93 12.59 7.74
CA VAL A 79 -2.54 12.98 7.98
C VAL A 79 -1.59 12.20 7.08
N GLY A 80 -0.73 12.92 6.39
CA GLY A 80 0.41 12.41 5.64
C GLY A 80 1.62 13.32 5.83
N PHE A 81 2.77 12.84 5.45
CA PHE A 81 4.02 13.58 5.58
C PHE A 81 4.97 13.21 4.44
N CYS A 82 5.99 14.04 4.28
CA CYS A 82 6.93 13.91 3.19
C CYS A 82 8.36 14.13 3.70
N PHE A 83 9.29 13.34 3.18
CA PHE A 83 10.72 13.52 3.37
C PHE A 83 11.38 13.92 2.06
N GLY A 84 12.38 14.77 2.13
CA GLY A 84 13.17 15.17 0.97
C GLY A 84 14.20 16.23 1.28
N PRO A 85 15.04 16.61 0.31
CA PRO A 85 15.97 17.70 0.44
C PRO A 85 15.28 19.04 0.75
N LYS A 86 15.96 19.87 1.53
CA LYS A 86 15.40 21.14 2.02
C LYS A 86 14.77 22.02 0.92
N PRO A 87 15.39 22.21 -0.27
CA PRO A 87 14.78 23.05 -1.31
C PRO A 87 13.40 22.54 -1.78
N LEU A 88 13.25 21.21 -1.92
CA LEU A 88 11.97 20.61 -2.32
C LEU A 88 10.91 20.76 -1.21
N ILE A 89 11.31 20.55 0.05
CA ILE A 89 10.41 20.73 1.20
C ILE A 89 9.99 22.19 1.35
N ASP A 90 10.89 23.15 1.14
CA ASP A 90 10.57 24.57 1.20
C ASP A 90 9.62 24.98 0.07
N GLY A 91 9.77 24.42 -1.14
CA GLY A 91 8.84 24.59 -2.24
C GLY A 91 7.43 24.08 -1.90
N LEU A 92 7.32 22.85 -1.37
CA LEU A 92 6.05 22.29 -0.91
C LEU A 92 5.40 23.14 0.20
N ARG A 93 6.22 23.65 1.14
CA ARG A 93 5.74 24.52 2.21
C ARG A 93 5.19 25.85 1.65
N SER A 94 5.85 26.42 0.68
CA SER A 94 5.40 27.66 0.00
C SER A 94 4.05 27.45 -0.69
N VAL A 95 3.90 26.38 -1.45
CA VAL A 95 2.62 26.03 -2.11
C VAL A 95 1.54 25.77 -1.06
N LYS A 96 1.82 24.96 -0.05
CA LYS A 96 0.88 24.68 1.05
C LYS A 96 0.39 26.00 1.69
N ASN A 97 1.32 26.90 2.05
CA ASN A 97 0.98 28.15 2.72
C ASN A 97 0.19 29.12 1.83
N SER A 98 0.36 29.05 0.53
CA SER A 98 -0.42 29.85 -0.44
C SER A 98 -1.84 29.35 -0.62
N PHE A 99 -2.09 28.05 -0.40
CA PHE A 99 -3.39 27.42 -0.59
C PHE A 99 -4.14 27.20 0.73
N ASN A 100 -3.51 26.56 1.71
CA ASN A 100 -4.05 26.30 3.04
C ASN A 100 -2.92 26.22 4.06
N SER A 101 -2.76 27.26 4.89
CA SER A 101 -1.69 27.34 5.87
C SER A 101 -1.85 26.34 7.02
N TYR A 102 -3.08 25.92 7.34
CA TYR A 102 -3.41 25.07 8.49
C TYR A 102 -4.22 23.82 8.06
N PRO A 103 -3.63 22.93 7.25
CA PRO A 103 -4.39 21.78 6.66
C PRO A 103 -4.68 20.67 7.68
N VAL A 104 -3.90 20.58 8.76
CA VAL A 104 -4.03 19.55 9.79
C VAL A 104 -4.59 20.20 11.06
N ASP A 105 -5.72 19.70 11.53
CA ASP A 105 -6.35 20.20 12.75
C ASP A 105 -5.62 19.74 14.02
N THR A 106 -5.99 20.33 15.17
CA THR A 106 -5.35 20.07 16.45
C THR A 106 -5.51 18.62 16.91
N LEU A 107 -6.69 18.01 16.70
CA LEU A 107 -6.95 16.61 17.11
C LEU A 107 -6.12 15.64 16.27
N ALA A 108 -6.08 15.86 14.95
CA ALA A 108 -5.26 15.07 14.04
C ALA A 108 -3.76 15.19 14.38
N THR A 109 -3.30 16.39 14.76
CA THR A 109 -1.91 16.63 15.18
C THR A 109 -1.58 15.87 16.47
N LEU A 110 -2.41 15.97 17.49
CA LEU A 110 -2.20 15.27 18.76
C LEU A 110 -2.24 13.74 18.59
N ALA A 111 -3.18 13.24 17.79
CA ALA A 111 -3.27 11.82 17.48
C ALA A 111 -2.04 11.32 16.72
N ALA A 112 -1.53 12.08 15.74
CA ALA A 112 -0.32 11.74 15.00
C ALA A 112 0.91 11.69 15.92
N ILE A 113 1.08 12.66 16.83
CA ILE A 113 2.15 12.66 17.82
C ILE A 113 2.06 11.42 18.72
N SER A 114 0.86 11.12 19.24
CA SER A 114 0.64 9.93 20.07
C SER A 114 1.00 8.63 19.31
N ALA A 115 0.58 8.52 18.04
CA ALA A 115 0.87 7.36 17.22
C ALA A 115 2.35 7.19 16.87
N ILE A 116 3.11 8.28 16.71
CA ILE A 116 4.57 8.19 16.52
C ILE A 116 5.24 7.65 17.77
N ASN A 117 4.78 8.07 18.95
CA ASN A 117 5.38 7.67 20.21
C ASN A 117 5.02 6.24 20.64
N ASP A 118 3.98 5.64 20.09
CA ASP A 118 3.57 4.26 20.37
C ASP A 118 4.23 3.26 19.39
N ASN A 119 5.54 3.13 19.50
CA ASN A 119 6.30 2.20 18.65
C ASN A 119 5.95 0.74 18.95
N SER A 120 5.68 0.39 20.20
CA SER A 120 5.38 -0.99 20.59
C SER A 120 4.11 -1.49 19.91
N TRP A 121 3.03 -0.71 19.96
CA TRP A 121 1.80 -1.05 19.24
C TRP A 121 2.01 -1.12 17.73
N PHE A 122 2.73 -0.13 17.18
CA PHE A 122 3.01 -0.05 15.75
C PHE A 122 3.74 -1.28 15.23
N GLU A 123 4.86 -1.67 15.85
CA GLU A 123 5.66 -2.81 15.45
C GLU A 123 4.86 -4.13 15.56
N ASN A 124 4.16 -4.33 16.67
CA ASN A 124 3.33 -5.50 16.88
C ASN A 124 2.21 -5.62 15.85
N ASN A 125 1.57 -4.49 15.49
CA ASN A 125 0.53 -4.46 14.47
C ASN A 125 1.08 -4.82 13.09
N ILE A 126 2.21 -4.24 12.69
CA ILE A 126 2.89 -4.55 11.42
C ILE A 126 3.26 -6.03 11.35
N ASP A 127 3.88 -6.57 12.39
CA ASP A 127 4.27 -7.99 12.45
C ASP A 127 3.06 -8.93 12.36
N THR A 128 1.98 -8.58 13.03
CA THR A 128 0.72 -9.35 12.98
C THR A 128 0.16 -9.38 11.56
N ILE A 129 0.12 -8.23 10.88
CA ILE A 129 -0.37 -8.13 9.50
C ILE A 129 0.53 -8.92 8.54
N ILE A 130 1.86 -8.82 8.67
CA ILE A 130 2.82 -9.56 7.83
C ILE A 130 2.65 -11.08 8.03
N LYS A 131 2.55 -11.55 9.27
CA LYS A 131 2.33 -12.97 9.59
C LYS A 131 0.99 -13.48 9.04
N THR A 132 -0.07 -12.71 9.23
CA THR A 132 -1.41 -13.05 8.73
C THR A 132 -1.44 -13.06 7.21
N ARG A 133 -0.81 -12.08 6.53
CA ARG A 133 -0.67 -12.05 5.07
C ARG A 133 0.02 -13.31 4.55
N SER A 134 1.15 -13.68 5.14
CA SER A 134 1.92 -14.87 4.74
C SER A 134 1.14 -16.16 4.93
N TYR A 135 0.38 -16.26 6.02
CA TYR A 135 -0.51 -17.38 6.26
C TYR A 135 -1.63 -17.42 5.22
N PHE A 136 -2.36 -16.31 5.05
CA PHE A 136 -3.51 -16.24 4.16
C PHE A 136 -3.13 -16.53 2.71
N SER A 137 -1.98 -16.02 2.23
CA SER A 137 -1.46 -16.33 0.91
C SER A 137 -1.26 -17.83 0.69
N ARG A 138 -0.60 -18.51 1.64
CA ARG A 138 -0.39 -19.97 1.55
C ARG A 138 -1.70 -20.76 1.55
N GLU A 139 -2.68 -20.36 2.37
CA GLU A 139 -3.97 -21.05 2.40
C GLU A 139 -4.78 -20.82 1.12
N LEU A 140 -4.70 -19.64 0.50
CA LEU A 140 -5.28 -19.36 -0.81
C LEU A 140 -4.67 -20.23 -1.90
N GLU A 141 -3.34 -20.37 -1.93
CA GLU A 141 -2.63 -21.21 -2.90
C GLU A 141 -3.02 -22.69 -2.79
N LYS A 142 -3.21 -23.21 -1.56
CA LYS A 142 -3.68 -24.59 -1.34
C LYS A 142 -5.05 -24.88 -1.93
N ILE A 143 -5.89 -23.88 -2.10
CA ILE A 143 -7.24 -24.01 -2.69
C ILE A 143 -7.29 -23.52 -4.14
N GLY A 144 -6.14 -23.42 -4.82
CA GLY A 144 -6.04 -23.18 -6.26
C GLY A 144 -5.98 -21.72 -6.69
N PHE A 145 -5.93 -20.75 -5.77
CA PHE A 145 -5.71 -19.35 -6.15
C PHE A 145 -4.25 -19.09 -6.50
N ARG A 146 -4.04 -18.24 -7.50
CA ARG A 146 -2.75 -17.55 -7.70
C ARG A 146 -2.75 -16.29 -6.84
N VAL A 147 -1.69 -16.09 -6.09
CA VAL A 147 -1.50 -14.91 -5.22
C VAL A 147 -0.25 -14.19 -5.69
N LEU A 148 -0.35 -12.89 -5.99
CA LEU A 148 0.86 -12.10 -6.26
C LEU A 148 1.64 -11.87 -4.97
N PRO A 149 2.99 -11.90 -5.04
CA PRO A 149 3.82 -11.48 -3.91
C PRO A 149 3.43 -10.09 -3.46
N SER A 150 3.20 -9.92 -2.16
CA SER A 150 2.78 -8.63 -1.62
C SER A 150 3.67 -8.18 -0.47
N SER A 151 4.04 -6.91 -0.52
CA SER A 151 4.71 -6.15 0.54
C SER A 151 3.80 -5.09 1.17
N ALA A 152 2.47 -5.20 0.95
CA ALA A 152 1.46 -4.28 1.49
C ALA A 152 0.56 -4.98 2.53
N ASN A 153 -0.45 -4.30 3.04
CA ASN A 153 -1.47 -4.89 3.93
C ASN A 153 -2.64 -5.54 3.16
N PHE A 154 -2.40 -5.98 1.95
CA PHE A 154 -3.38 -6.67 1.11
C PHE A 154 -2.68 -7.69 0.22
N VAL A 155 -3.45 -8.57 -0.40
CA VAL A 155 -3.02 -9.48 -1.45
C VAL A 155 -3.86 -9.30 -2.71
N LEU A 156 -3.29 -9.57 -3.87
CA LEU A 156 -3.98 -9.61 -5.15
C LEU A 156 -4.06 -11.07 -5.60
N ILE A 157 -5.28 -11.57 -5.81
CA ILE A 157 -5.57 -12.98 -6.08
C ILE A 157 -6.38 -13.17 -7.35
N THR A 158 -6.21 -14.31 -8.01
CA THR A 158 -7.07 -14.78 -9.11
C THR A 158 -7.21 -16.29 -9.06
N HIS A 159 -8.27 -16.84 -9.68
CA HIS A 159 -8.50 -18.27 -9.77
C HIS A 159 -8.86 -18.67 -11.22
N PRO A 160 -8.28 -19.73 -11.79
CA PRO A 160 -8.48 -20.08 -13.20
C PRO A 160 -9.92 -20.46 -13.55
N GLY A 161 -10.68 -20.97 -12.57
CA GLY A 161 -12.08 -21.40 -12.76
C GLY A 161 -13.13 -20.42 -12.25
N LEU A 162 -12.77 -19.22 -11.80
CA LEU A 162 -13.71 -18.25 -11.25
C LEU A 162 -13.44 -16.84 -11.81
N GLU A 163 -14.46 -16.24 -12.42
CA GLU A 163 -14.37 -14.85 -12.85
C GLU A 163 -14.39 -13.90 -11.63
N ALA A 164 -13.56 -12.85 -11.70
CA ALA A 164 -13.34 -11.96 -10.55
C ALA A 164 -14.59 -11.17 -10.15
N ASP A 165 -15.42 -10.74 -11.09
CA ASP A 165 -16.69 -10.06 -10.82
C ASP A 165 -17.71 -11.00 -10.17
N THR A 166 -17.85 -12.21 -10.68
CA THR A 166 -18.72 -13.25 -10.11
C THR A 166 -18.32 -13.58 -8.66
N LEU A 167 -16.99 -13.69 -8.42
CA LEU A 167 -16.46 -13.96 -7.09
C LEU A 167 -16.70 -12.77 -6.14
N ARG A 168 -16.43 -11.54 -6.62
CA ARG A 168 -16.74 -10.31 -5.87
C ARG A 168 -18.21 -10.27 -5.46
N ASP A 169 -19.13 -10.54 -6.38
CA ASP A 169 -20.58 -10.46 -6.13
C ASP A 169 -21.04 -11.54 -5.17
N HIS A 170 -20.45 -12.74 -5.25
CA HIS A 170 -20.69 -13.80 -4.26
C HIS A 170 -20.24 -13.37 -2.85
N LEU A 171 -19.05 -12.81 -2.72
CA LEU A 171 -18.52 -12.31 -1.45
C LEU A 171 -19.36 -11.14 -0.92
N PHE A 172 -19.77 -10.22 -1.79
CA PHE A 172 -20.61 -9.08 -1.42
C PHE A 172 -21.98 -9.52 -0.85
N LYS A 173 -22.63 -10.54 -1.47
CA LYS A 173 -23.88 -11.13 -0.93
C LYS A 173 -23.70 -11.71 0.47
N ASN A 174 -22.49 -12.15 0.80
CA ASN A 174 -22.11 -12.63 2.13
C ASN A 174 -21.52 -11.53 3.03
N LYS A 175 -21.72 -10.25 2.68
CA LYS A 175 -21.27 -9.07 3.42
C LYS A 175 -19.73 -8.96 3.54
N ILE A 176 -18.99 -9.57 2.62
CA ILE A 176 -17.54 -9.48 2.51
C ILE A 176 -17.19 -8.54 1.38
N LEU A 177 -16.50 -7.44 1.71
CA LEU A 177 -16.10 -6.42 0.75
C LEU A 177 -14.67 -6.66 0.30
N VAL A 178 -14.50 -6.85 -1.02
CA VAL A 178 -13.20 -6.95 -1.68
C VAL A 178 -13.11 -5.92 -2.82
N ARG A 179 -11.91 -5.56 -3.25
CA ARG A 179 -11.72 -4.59 -4.33
C ARG A 179 -11.50 -5.28 -5.65
N HIS A 180 -12.26 -4.91 -6.66
CA HIS A 180 -12.10 -5.29 -8.07
C HIS A 180 -11.75 -4.06 -8.92
N PHE A 181 -10.97 -4.26 -9.99
CA PHE A 181 -10.51 -3.22 -10.92
C PHE A 181 -10.87 -3.64 -12.36
N PRO A 182 -12.14 -3.56 -12.78
CA PRO A 182 -12.63 -4.18 -14.02
C PRO A 182 -12.04 -3.58 -15.30
N GLN A 183 -11.55 -2.35 -15.25
CA GLN A 183 -11.07 -1.60 -16.44
C GLN A 183 -9.53 -1.54 -16.52
N THR A 184 -8.82 -2.49 -15.88
CA THR A 184 -7.35 -2.47 -15.82
C THR A 184 -6.76 -3.80 -16.27
N SER A 185 -5.43 -3.85 -16.42
CA SER A 185 -4.68 -5.10 -16.69
C SER A 185 -4.84 -6.17 -15.61
N VAL A 186 -5.37 -5.81 -14.44
CA VAL A 186 -5.67 -6.72 -13.34
C VAL A 186 -7.18 -7.01 -13.19
N SER A 187 -7.96 -6.89 -14.27
CA SER A 187 -9.41 -7.11 -14.28
C SER A 187 -9.83 -8.52 -13.85
N LYS A 188 -8.95 -9.52 -13.99
CA LYS A 188 -9.18 -10.90 -13.53
C LYS A 188 -8.79 -11.13 -12.07
N TRP A 189 -8.43 -10.09 -11.35
CA TRP A 189 -7.90 -10.18 -9.99
C TRP A 189 -8.78 -9.46 -8.99
N LEU A 190 -8.79 -9.96 -7.76
CA LEU A 190 -9.38 -9.29 -6.61
C LEU A 190 -8.30 -8.90 -5.61
N ARG A 191 -8.36 -7.66 -5.10
CA ARG A 191 -7.51 -7.20 -4.01
C ARG A 191 -8.25 -7.38 -2.69
N ILE A 192 -7.62 -8.11 -1.77
CA ILE A 192 -8.16 -8.44 -0.45
C ILE A 192 -7.26 -7.82 0.61
N THR A 193 -7.82 -6.92 1.42
CA THR A 193 -7.12 -6.36 2.58
C THR A 193 -6.97 -7.42 3.65
N ILE A 194 -5.80 -7.49 4.26
CA ILE A 194 -5.52 -8.39 5.38
C ILE A 194 -6.18 -7.84 6.63
N GLY A 195 -7.17 -8.56 7.13
CA GLY A 195 -7.86 -8.34 8.40
C GLY A 195 -7.23 -9.13 9.54
N LYS A 196 -8.01 -9.36 10.59
CA LYS A 196 -7.65 -10.30 11.64
C LYS A 196 -7.55 -11.72 11.08
N ARG A 197 -6.89 -12.60 11.81
CA ARG A 197 -6.74 -14.01 11.40
C ARG A 197 -8.11 -14.67 11.19
N GLU A 198 -9.03 -14.45 12.10
CA GLU A 198 -10.41 -14.98 12.06
C GLU A 198 -11.17 -14.52 10.81
N ASP A 199 -11.00 -13.24 10.40
CA ASP A 199 -11.62 -12.69 9.19
C ASP A 199 -11.06 -13.40 7.93
N CYS A 200 -9.76 -13.65 7.90
CA CYS A 200 -9.11 -14.38 6.81
C CYS A 200 -9.61 -15.85 6.75
N ASP A 201 -9.74 -16.51 7.88
CA ASP A 201 -10.24 -17.90 7.97
C ASP A 201 -11.72 -17.98 7.54
N LEU A 202 -12.53 -17.01 7.93
CA LEU A 202 -13.92 -16.88 7.47
C LEU A 202 -13.99 -16.73 5.96
N LEU A 203 -13.19 -15.82 5.38
CA LEU A 203 -13.13 -15.63 3.93
C LEU A 203 -12.70 -16.90 3.20
N LEU A 204 -11.68 -17.60 3.71
CA LEU A 204 -11.24 -18.88 3.14
C LEU A 204 -12.39 -19.92 3.12
N SER A 205 -13.24 -19.96 4.14
CA SER A 205 -14.39 -20.86 4.18
C SER A 205 -15.38 -20.58 3.04
N PHE A 206 -15.70 -19.31 2.78
CA PHE A 206 -16.57 -18.90 1.67
C PHE A 206 -15.96 -19.21 0.30
N LEU A 207 -14.64 -18.99 0.15
CA LEU A 207 -13.94 -19.31 -1.09
C LEU A 207 -13.95 -20.81 -1.38
N LYS A 208 -13.71 -21.65 -0.36
CA LYS A 208 -13.79 -23.12 -0.48
C LYS A 208 -15.19 -23.59 -0.88
N GLN A 209 -16.23 -23.07 -0.26
CA GLN A 209 -17.61 -23.37 -0.61
C GLN A 209 -17.92 -23.01 -2.06
N LYS A 210 -17.46 -21.85 -2.53
CA LYS A 210 -17.68 -21.40 -3.91
C LYS A 210 -16.98 -22.30 -4.92
N ILE A 211 -15.75 -22.75 -4.64
CA ILE A 211 -15.01 -23.66 -5.49
C ILE A 211 -15.70 -25.03 -5.57
N SER A 212 -16.14 -25.57 -4.42
CA SER A 212 -16.82 -26.89 -4.34
C SER A 212 -18.20 -26.88 -4.99
N GLY A 213 -18.90 -25.75 -5.02
CA GLY A 213 -20.20 -25.60 -5.66
C GLY A 213 -20.14 -25.21 -7.15
N ALA A 214 -18.95 -25.03 -7.71
CA ALA A 214 -18.72 -24.74 -9.11
C ALA A 214 -18.37 -26.02 -9.94
N ASN A 215 -18.20 -27.15 -9.25
CA ASN A 215 -18.11 -28.50 -9.81
C ASN A 215 -19.51 -29.14 -9.84
#